data_f87e4d7741afdf348c8c1e0285546fc8
#
_entry.id   f87e4d7741afdf348c8c1e0285546fc8
#
_cell.length_a   1.000
_cell.length_b   1.000
_cell.length_c   1.000
_cell.angle_alpha   90.00
_cell.angle_beta   90.00
_cell.angle_gamma   90.00
#
_symmetry.space_group_name_H-M   'P 1'
#
loop_
_entity.id
_entity.type
_entity.pdbx_description
1 polymer ?
#
loop_
_entity_poly.entity_id
_entity_poly.type
_entity_poly.pdbx_seq_one_letter_code
_entity_poly.pdbx_strand_id
1 'polypeptide(L)'
;VGSEMCIRDSQFLYSILAEEKCQEAGVEIAYYEFPTALTQTENGWQVDCMGFGTKRRVICKQIVDCTGGAEVVGLLGLERLRGEERQPGSYLFKIGDPHNPASSQLRRLYVHGADSTNSRTVTLANLTGRKTILSRVRNSKERLMHLQPETGFRESFRIIGDTVITVQDYTSGRHFEDAVSYAFYPVDLHTRTGVKPKPLKRGIVPTVPLSSLIPKGSKNIIVAGRCISSDRLANSALRVQAACMGMGQAAGATAALAAQNKTTPSSVPLDKIHGLLREHNAIVPEKS
;
A
#
# COMPACT_ATOMS: atom_id res chain seq x y z
N VAL A 1 -3.02 1.13 -20.64
CA VAL A 1 -3.11 2.47 -21.25
C VAL A 1 -4.15 3.33 -20.53
N GLY A 2 -5.31 2.78 -20.07
CA GLY A 2 -6.35 3.55 -19.39
C GLY A 2 -5.99 4.00 -17.95
N SER A 3 -5.36 3.15 -17.16
CA SER A 3 -5.09 3.41 -15.74
C SER A 3 -4.05 4.52 -15.49
N GLU A 4 -3.01 4.61 -16.32
CA GLU A 4 -1.98 5.66 -16.17
C GLU A 4 -2.54 7.05 -16.49
N MET A 5 -3.39 7.18 -17.51
CA MET A 5 -4.07 8.42 -17.79
C MET A 5 -5.03 8.81 -16.66
N CYS A 6 -5.79 7.85 -16.12
CA CYS A 6 -6.72 8.12 -15.02
C CYS A 6 -6.01 8.57 -13.74
N ILE A 7 -4.91 7.94 -13.34
CA ILE A 7 -4.12 8.34 -12.16
C ILE A 7 -3.50 9.73 -12.37
N ARG A 8 -3.02 10.01 -13.57
CA ARG A 8 -2.36 11.27 -13.90
C ARG A 8 -3.36 12.42 -14.00
N ASP A 9 -4.50 12.19 -14.64
CA ASP A 9 -5.44 13.24 -14.98
C ASP A 9 -6.51 13.42 -13.89
N SER A 10 -6.90 12.36 -13.19
CA SER A 10 -7.86 12.43 -12.08
C SER A 10 -7.74 11.22 -11.13
N GLN A 11 -7.21 11.45 -9.95
CA GLN A 11 -7.20 10.44 -8.87
C GLN A 11 -8.62 10.00 -8.47
N PHE A 12 -9.61 10.89 -8.61
CA PHE A 12 -11.01 10.58 -8.31
C PHE A 12 -11.59 9.62 -9.36
N LEU A 13 -11.36 9.90 -10.64
CA LEU A 13 -11.80 9.02 -11.71
C LEU A 13 -11.17 7.62 -11.60
N TYR A 14 -9.89 7.55 -11.22
CA TYR A 14 -9.22 6.28 -11.01
C TYR A 14 -9.92 5.41 -9.96
N SER A 15 -10.33 5.99 -8.81
CA SER A 15 -11.01 5.23 -7.77
C SER A 15 -12.38 4.70 -8.21
N ILE A 16 -13.13 5.49 -8.99
CA ILE A 16 -14.44 5.09 -9.56
C ILE A 16 -14.25 3.93 -10.56
N LEU A 17 -13.26 4.04 -11.45
CA LEU A 17 -12.97 2.98 -12.42
C LEU A 17 -12.47 1.69 -11.76
N ALA A 18 -11.70 1.81 -10.68
CA ALA A 18 -11.28 0.63 -9.91
C ALA A 18 -12.47 -0.07 -9.25
N GLU A 19 -13.43 0.70 -8.73
CA GLU A 19 -14.68 0.19 -8.18
C GLU A 19 -15.51 -0.53 -9.25
N GLU A 20 -15.70 0.10 -10.43
CA GLU A 20 -16.38 -0.50 -11.57
C GLU A 20 -15.75 -1.85 -11.96
N LYS A 21 -14.41 -1.91 -12.06
CA LYS A 21 -13.70 -3.15 -12.38
C LYS A 21 -13.86 -4.24 -11.32
N CYS A 22 -13.94 -3.88 -10.06
CA CYS A 22 -14.25 -4.83 -8.99
C CYS A 22 -15.67 -5.40 -9.15
N GLN A 23 -16.66 -4.54 -9.44
CA GLN A 23 -18.04 -4.95 -9.66
C GLN A 23 -18.20 -5.82 -10.90
N GLU A 24 -17.57 -5.45 -12.02
CA GLU A 24 -17.55 -6.26 -13.26
C GLU A 24 -16.94 -7.65 -13.01
N ALA A 25 -15.96 -7.76 -12.13
CA ALA A 25 -15.35 -9.03 -11.74
C ALA A 25 -16.16 -9.81 -10.69
N GLY A 26 -17.35 -9.31 -10.29
CA GLY A 26 -18.18 -9.95 -9.29
C GLY A 26 -17.64 -9.86 -7.85
N VAL A 27 -16.75 -8.91 -7.58
CA VAL A 27 -16.21 -8.66 -6.24
C VAL A 27 -17.26 -7.95 -5.39
N GLU A 28 -17.57 -8.50 -4.22
CA GLU A 28 -18.40 -7.81 -3.23
C GLU A 28 -17.59 -6.73 -2.53
N ILE A 29 -18.00 -5.47 -2.67
CA ILE A 29 -17.34 -4.32 -2.04
C ILE A 29 -18.09 -3.97 -0.76
N ALA A 30 -17.38 -3.84 0.35
CA ALA A 30 -17.93 -3.45 1.65
C ALA A 30 -17.15 -2.25 2.21
N TYR A 31 -17.68 -1.05 1.98
CA TYR A 31 -17.10 0.18 2.52
C TYR A 31 -17.34 0.31 4.02
N TYR A 32 -16.32 0.86 4.72
CA TYR A 32 -16.38 1.13 6.16
C TYR A 32 -16.56 -0.12 7.03
N GLU A 33 -16.23 -1.30 6.52
CA GLU A 33 -16.09 -2.51 7.28
C GLU A 33 -14.63 -2.84 7.53
N PHE A 34 -14.29 -3.18 8.76
CA PHE A 34 -12.94 -3.51 9.18
C PHE A 34 -12.90 -4.90 9.81
N PRO A 35 -11.88 -5.72 9.52
CA PRO A 35 -11.66 -6.96 10.23
C PRO A 35 -11.33 -6.67 11.70
N THR A 36 -11.98 -7.37 12.62
CA THR A 36 -11.80 -7.19 14.06
C THR A 36 -11.25 -8.43 14.75
N ALA A 37 -11.49 -9.60 14.16
CA ALA A 37 -10.97 -10.87 14.65
C ALA A 37 -10.81 -11.87 13.50
N LEU A 38 -9.84 -12.77 13.65
CA LEU A 38 -9.61 -13.88 12.73
C LEU A 38 -9.55 -15.18 13.53
N THR A 39 -10.23 -16.21 13.02
CA THR A 39 -10.17 -17.56 13.55
C THR A 39 -9.78 -18.50 12.42
N GLN A 40 -8.74 -19.29 12.62
CA GLN A 40 -8.34 -20.30 11.65
C GLN A 40 -9.38 -21.40 11.59
N THR A 41 -9.73 -21.84 10.38
CA THR A 41 -10.60 -22.97 10.12
C THR A 41 -9.82 -24.08 9.44
N GLU A 42 -10.42 -25.26 9.27
CA GLU A 42 -9.77 -26.37 8.57
C GLU A 42 -9.30 -25.97 7.16
N ASN A 43 -10.09 -25.15 6.45
CA ASN A 43 -9.87 -24.83 5.03
C ASN A 43 -9.63 -23.33 4.76
N GLY A 44 -9.18 -22.57 5.76
CA GLY A 44 -8.94 -21.14 5.59
C GLY A 44 -9.21 -20.34 6.85
N TRP A 45 -10.03 -19.30 6.74
CA TRP A 45 -10.28 -18.32 7.79
C TRP A 45 -11.75 -17.98 7.95
N GLN A 46 -12.13 -17.74 9.20
CA GLN A 46 -13.29 -16.96 9.56
C GLN A 46 -12.81 -15.56 9.96
N VAL A 47 -13.33 -14.54 9.30
CA VAL A 47 -12.99 -13.13 9.54
C VAL A 47 -14.27 -12.45 10.06
N ASP A 48 -14.22 -11.96 11.29
CA ASP A 48 -15.28 -11.13 11.85
C ASP A 48 -15.00 -9.66 11.51
N CYS A 49 -15.95 -9.02 10.84
CA CYS A 49 -15.88 -7.63 10.41
C CYS A 49 -16.92 -6.78 11.12
N MET A 50 -16.58 -5.51 11.35
CA MET A 50 -17.47 -4.51 11.93
C MET A 50 -17.44 -3.22 11.12
N GLY A 51 -18.61 -2.63 10.90
CA GLY A 51 -18.79 -1.34 10.23
C GLY A 51 -19.90 -0.54 10.87
N PHE A 52 -20.44 0.47 10.16
CA PHE A 52 -21.55 1.29 10.65
C PHE A 52 -22.84 0.48 10.79
N GLY A 53 -23.18 0.09 12.03
CA GLY A 53 -24.37 -0.72 12.33
C GLY A 53 -24.33 -2.15 11.80
N THR A 54 -23.22 -2.59 11.21
CA THR A 54 -23.07 -3.90 10.58
C THR A 54 -22.05 -4.74 11.34
N LYS A 55 -22.39 -5.98 11.58
CA LYS A 55 -21.47 -7.05 12.00
C LYS A 55 -21.60 -8.17 11.00
N ARG A 56 -20.50 -8.54 10.37
CA ARG A 56 -20.48 -9.56 9.33
C ARG A 56 -19.39 -10.57 9.62
N ARG A 57 -19.67 -11.82 9.26
CA ARG A 57 -18.70 -12.91 9.29
C ARG A 57 -18.44 -13.39 7.87
N VAL A 58 -17.19 -13.38 7.47
CA VAL A 58 -16.73 -13.85 6.17
C VAL A 58 -15.94 -15.14 6.35
N ILE A 59 -16.30 -16.18 5.61
CA ILE A 59 -15.53 -17.42 5.53
C ILE A 59 -14.77 -17.41 4.21
N CYS A 60 -13.46 -17.53 4.28
CA CYS A 60 -12.61 -17.49 3.08
C CYS A 60 -11.45 -18.47 3.16
N LYS A 61 -10.96 -18.90 2.00
CA LYS A 61 -9.81 -19.81 1.89
C LYS A 61 -8.48 -19.08 2.04
N GLN A 62 -8.39 -17.85 1.52
CA GLN A 62 -7.18 -17.04 1.48
C GLN A 62 -7.53 -15.60 1.88
N ILE A 63 -6.56 -14.90 2.45
CA ILE A 63 -6.64 -13.46 2.74
C ILE A 63 -5.52 -12.74 1.99
N VAL A 64 -5.85 -11.62 1.34
CA VAL A 64 -4.86 -10.67 0.83
C VAL A 64 -4.94 -9.40 1.69
N ASP A 65 -3.95 -9.16 2.54
CA ASP A 65 -3.89 -7.97 3.41
C ASP A 65 -3.30 -6.78 2.63
N CYS A 66 -4.18 -5.90 2.17
CA CYS A 66 -3.82 -4.64 1.51
C CYS A 66 -4.05 -3.42 2.41
N THR A 67 -4.14 -3.57 3.71
CA THR A 67 -4.40 -2.48 4.68
C THR A 67 -3.28 -1.43 4.74
N GLY A 68 -2.12 -1.76 4.19
CA GLY A 68 -0.94 -0.91 4.18
C GLY A 68 -0.23 -0.78 5.54
N GLY A 69 -0.82 -1.33 6.59
CA GLY A 69 -0.26 -1.43 7.94
C GLY A 69 -0.08 -2.88 8.42
N ALA A 70 -0.36 -3.86 7.53
CA ALA A 70 -0.40 -5.27 7.88
C ALA A 70 -1.34 -5.51 9.10
N GLU A 71 -2.51 -4.89 9.07
CA GLU A 71 -3.44 -4.93 10.21
C GLU A 71 -3.98 -6.34 10.46
N VAL A 72 -4.29 -7.07 9.37
CA VAL A 72 -4.73 -8.47 9.47
C VAL A 72 -3.63 -9.35 10.06
N VAL A 73 -2.39 -9.15 9.62
CA VAL A 73 -1.21 -9.84 10.17
C VAL A 73 -1.05 -9.54 11.66
N GLY A 74 -1.30 -8.28 12.06
CA GLY A 74 -1.28 -7.87 13.47
C GLY A 74 -2.40 -8.50 14.31
N LEU A 75 -3.60 -8.66 13.76
CA LEU A 75 -4.71 -9.35 14.45
C LEU A 75 -4.41 -10.83 14.72
N LEU A 76 -3.54 -11.43 13.93
CA LEU A 76 -3.05 -12.80 14.15
C LEU A 76 -1.93 -12.91 15.19
N GLY A 77 -1.46 -11.79 15.73
CA GLY A 77 -0.32 -11.76 16.65
C GLY A 77 1.03 -12.06 15.99
N LEU A 78 1.12 -12.05 14.67
CA LEU A 78 2.37 -12.24 13.96
C LEU A 78 3.27 -11.01 14.08
N GLU A 79 4.57 -11.23 14.09
CA GLU A 79 5.55 -10.16 14.24
C GLU A 79 5.54 -9.21 13.05
N ARG A 80 5.63 -7.91 13.35
CA ARG A 80 5.69 -6.83 12.36
C ARG A 80 6.83 -5.88 12.69
N LEU A 81 7.51 -5.40 11.66
CA LEU A 81 8.58 -4.40 11.78
C LEU A 81 8.01 -2.99 11.84
N ARG A 82 8.58 -2.17 12.71
CA ARG A 82 8.32 -0.73 12.80
C ARG A 82 9.65 -0.01 13.05
N GLY A 83 9.97 1.00 12.24
CA GLY A 83 11.15 1.82 12.45
C GLY A 83 11.00 2.75 13.67
N GLU A 84 12.10 3.05 14.36
CA GLU A 84 12.14 4.07 15.42
C GLU A 84 11.96 5.47 14.82
N GLU A 85 12.74 5.79 13.80
CA GLU A 85 12.56 7.00 12.99
C GLU A 85 11.42 6.83 11.99
N ARG A 86 10.64 7.89 11.80
CA ARG A 86 9.46 7.87 10.93
C ARG A 86 9.54 8.96 9.88
N GLN A 87 9.13 8.62 8.67
CA GLN A 87 8.89 9.64 7.67
C GLN A 87 7.69 10.49 8.05
N PRO A 88 7.74 11.82 7.85
CA PRO A 88 6.61 12.67 8.16
C PRO A 88 5.40 12.30 7.29
N GLY A 89 4.22 12.39 7.86
CA GLY A 89 2.98 12.41 7.11
C GLY A 89 2.87 13.69 6.28
N SER A 90 1.97 13.73 5.31
CA SER A 90 1.69 14.93 4.50
C SER A 90 0.23 15.27 4.49
N TYR A 91 -0.07 16.56 4.66
CA TYR A 91 -1.31 17.18 4.22
C TYR A 91 -1.10 17.84 2.87
N LEU A 92 -1.98 17.56 1.92
CA LEU A 92 -2.10 18.31 0.68
C LEU A 92 -3.33 19.19 0.75
N PHE A 93 -3.17 20.46 0.38
CA PHE A 93 -4.24 21.43 0.35
C PHE A 93 -4.02 22.45 -0.76
N LYS A 94 -5.09 23.07 -1.25
CA LYS A 94 -5.02 24.17 -2.22
C LYS A 94 -5.43 25.46 -1.54
N ILE A 95 -4.65 26.51 -1.75
CA ILE A 95 -4.97 27.88 -1.38
C ILE A 95 -4.97 28.76 -2.63
N GLY A 96 -5.78 29.78 -2.66
CA GLY A 96 -5.89 30.68 -3.79
C GLY A 96 -6.93 31.78 -3.58
N ASP A 97 -7.19 32.57 -4.63
CA ASP A 97 -8.25 33.54 -4.67
C ASP A 97 -9.58 32.85 -5.03
N PRO A 98 -10.61 32.94 -4.18
CA PRO A 98 -11.93 32.38 -4.48
C PRO A 98 -12.59 32.97 -5.73
N HIS A 99 -12.22 34.20 -6.10
CA HIS A 99 -12.72 34.87 -7.33
C HIS A 99 -11.94 34.49 -8.58
N ASN A 100 -10.77 33.85 -8.42
CA ASN A 100 -9.96 33.30 -9.50
C ASN A 100 -9.46 31.89 -9.16
N PRO A 101 -10.30 30.85 -9.28
CA PRO A 101 -9.94 29.47 -8.94
C PRO A 101 -8.70 28.95 -9.68
N ALA A 102 -8.42 29.47 -10.88
CA ALA A 102 -7.23 29.11 -11.66
C ALA A 102 -5.93 29.55 -10.99
N SER A 103 -5.97 30.52 -10.08
CA SER A 103 -4.82 30.96 -9.28
C SER A 103 -4.44 29.99 -8.15
N SER A 104 -5.26 28.96 -7.91
CA SER A 104 -5.06 28.06 -6.77
C SER A 104 -3.78 27.25 -6.88
N GLN A 105 -3.02 27.20 -5.80
CA GLN A 105 -1.74 26.50 -5.72
C GLN A 105 -1.82 25.33 -4.75
N LEU A 106 -1.32 24.19 -5.22
CA LEU A 106 -1.17 23.01 -4.35
C LEU A 106 -0.02 23.24 -3.37
N ARG A 107 -0.31 23.09 -2.09
CA ARG A 107 0.65 23.18 -0.99
C ARG A 107 0.75 21.84 -0.26
N ARG A 108 1.93 21.62 0.34
CA ARG A 108 2.20 20.47 1.19
C ARG A 108 2.62 20.94 2.58
N LEU A 109 2.04 20.32 3.60
CA LEU A 109 2.47 20.43 4.98
C LEU A 109 2.96 19.08 5.46
N TYR A 110 4.18 19.02 5.99
CA TYR A 110 4.67 17.82 6.69
C TYR A 110 4.18 17.84 8.15
N VAL A 111 3.69 16.68 8.59
CA VAL A 111 3.30 16.41 9.97
C VAL A 111 4.27 15.40 10.55
N HIS A 112 5.05 15.83 11.52
CA HIS A 112 6.10 15.03 12.14
C HIS A 112 5.59 14.30 13.39
N GLY A 113 6.32 13.24 13.80
CA GLY A 113 6.07 12.55 15.05
C GLY A 113 4.85 11.61 15.05
N ALA A 114 4.22 11.39 13.89
CA ALA A 114 3.07 10.51 13.75
C ALA A 114 3.25 9.53 12.61
N ASP A 115 2.65 8.38 12.77
CA ASP A 115 2.53 7.34 11.76
C ASP A 115 1.11 6.75 11.78
N SER A 116 0.81 5.80 10.90
CA SER A 116 -0.51 5.15 10.86
C SER A 116 -0.57 3.84 11.66
N THR A 117 0.24 3.67 12.70
CA THR A 117 0.27 2.45 13.50
C THR A 117 -0.86 2.34 14.52
N ASN A 118 -1.50 3.44 14.87
CA ASN A 118 -2.70 3.43 15.71
C ASN A 118 -3.54 4.70 15.53
N SER A 119 -4.80 4.64 15.86
CA SER A 119 -5.78 5.70 15.69
C SER A 119 -5.44 7.00 16.48
N ARG A 120 -4.75 6.90 17.61
CA ARG A 120 -4.37 8.06 18.42
C ARG A 120 -3.32 8.91 17.70
N THR A 121 -2.28 8.30 17.11
CA THR A 121 -1.27 9.03 16.34
C THR A 121 -1.87 9.63 15.06
N VAL A 122 -2.79 8.93 14.41
CA VAL A 122 -3.56 9.44 13.25
C VAL A 122 -4.38 10.67 13.66
N THR A 123 -5.12 10.57 14.74
CA THR A 123 -5.93 11.69 15.27
C THR A 123 -5.06 12.91 15.58
N LEU A 124 -3.95 12.71 16.30
CA LEU A 124 -3.02 13.79 16.66
C LEU A 124 -2.44 14.46 15.40
N ALA A 125 -2.04 13.68 14.41
CA ALA A 125 -1.53 14.19 13.13
C ALA A 125 -2.57 15.05 12.40
N ASN A 126 -3.81 14.58 12.34
CA ASN A 126 -4.90 15.30 11.69
C ASN A 126 -5.19 16.62 12.41
N LEU A 127 -5.32 16.62 13.73
CA LEU A 127 -5.57 17.82 14.51
C LEU A 127 -4.42 18.83 14.38
N THR A 128 -3.18 18.38 14.50
CA THR A 128 -1.97 19.22 14.37
C THR A 128 -1.85 19.82 12.98
N GLY A 129 -2.02 18.99 11.93
CA GLY A 129 -1.95 19.44 10.55
C GLY A 129 -3.01 20.48 10.22
N ARG A 130 -4.27 20.21 10.57
CA ARG A 130 -5.40 21.14 10.34
C ARG A 130 -5.23 22.45 11.11
N LYS A 131 -4.80 22.41 12.37
CA LYS A 131 -4.50 23.60 13.16
C LYS A 131 -3.43 24.46 12.49
N THR A 132 -2.37 23.84 11.99
CA THR A 132 -1.29 24.56 11.29
C THR A 132 -1.77 25.18 9.98
N ILE A 133 -2.57 24.47 9.19
CA ILE A 133 -3.16 25.00 7.95
C ILE A 133 -4.08 26.17 8.27
N LEU A 134 -4.96 26.03 9.26
CA LEU A 134 -5.86 27.09 9.68
C LEU A 134 -5.11 28.37 10.09
N SER A 135 -4.03 28.22 10.86
CA SER A 135 -3.19 29.38 11.27
C SER A 135 -2.58 30.08 10.04
N ARG A 136 -2.12 29.33 9.04
CA ARG A 136 -1.58 29.93 7.80
C ARG A 136 -2.66 30.71 7.03
N VAL A 137 -3.85 30.13 6.89
CA VAL A 137 -4.94 30.74 6.12
C VAL A 137 -5.49 31.99 6.82
N ARG A 138 -5.61 31.98 8.15
CA ARG A 138 -6.08 33.15 8.92
C ARG A 138 -5.21 34.41 8.74
N ASN A 139 -3.91 34.21 8.53
CA ASN A 139 -2.93 35.27 8.35
C ASN A 139 -2.65 35.62 6.89
N SER A 140 -3.46 35.09 5.97
CA SER A 140 -3.29 35.23 4.51
C SER A 140 -4.54 35.84 3.88
N LYS A 141 -4.37 36.54 2.75
CA LYS A 141 -5.48 36.93 1.87
C LYS A 141 -6.05 35.77 1.07
N GLU A 142 -5.29 34.67 0.96
CA GLU A 142 -5.71 33.49 0.24
C GLU A 142 -6.77 32.70 1.03
N ARG A 143 -7.61 31.98 0.32
CA ARG A 143 -8.62 31.09 0.91
C ARG A 143 -8.23 29.63 0.73
N LEU A 144 -8.68 28.80 1.66
CA LEU A 144 -8.54 27.34 1.54
C LEU A 144 -9.57 26.84 0.52
N MET A 145 -9.09 26.41 -0.65
CA MET A 145 -9.91 25.95 -1.77
C MET A 145 -10.13 24.44 -1.74
N HIS A 146 -9.18 23.69 -1.20
CA HIS A 146 -9.26 22.22 -1.07
C HIS A 146 -8.40 21.76 0.10
N LEU A 147 -8.85 20.74 0.79
CA LEU A 147 -8.13 20.09 1.87
C LEU A 147 -8.27 18.58 1.72
N GLN A 148 -7.15 17.86 1.68
CA GLN A 148 -7.14 16.42 1.83
C GLN A 148 -7.83 16.03 3.15
N PRO A 149 -8.70 15.01 3.18
CA PRO A 149 -9.49 14.68 4.37
C PRO A 149 -8.65 14.27 5.57
N GLU A 150 -7.51 13.65 5.34
CA GLU A 150 -6.62 13.15 6.39
C GLU A 150 -5.14 13.25 6.02
N THR A 151 -4.27 13.08 7.00
CA THR A 151 -2.82 13.01 6.79
C THR A 151 -2.46 11.74 6.01
N GLY A 152 -1.81 11.90 4.87
CA GLY A 152 -1.22 10.78 4.12
C GLY A 152 0.06 10.29 4.80
N PHE A 153 0.03 9.09 5.38
CA PHE A 153 1.19 8.48 6.03
C PHE A 153 2.00 7.65 5.04
N ARG A 154 3.32 7.71 5.19
CA ARG A 154 4.28 6.95 4.38
C ARG A 154 4.74 5.67 5.02
N GLU A 155 4.78 5.64 6.33
CA GLU A 155 5.25 4.51 7.13
C GLU A 155 4.17 4.00 8.07
N SER A 156 4.16 2.69 8.24
CA SER A 156 3.35 1.94 9.16
C SER A 156 4.12 0.68 9.55
N PHE A 157 3.44 -0.36 10.02
CA PHE A 157 4.05 -1.67 10.17
C PHE A 157 4.36 -2.30 8.80
N ARG A 158 5.41 -3.10 8.76
CA ARG A 158 5.79 -4.00 7.67
C ARG A 158 5.83 -5.42 8.21
N ILE A 159 5.50 -6.40 7.38
CA ILE A 159 5.64 -7.80 7.75
C ILE A 159 7.10 -8.22 7.83
N ILE A 160 7.35 -9.35 8.48
CA ILE A 160 8.58 -10.12 8.34
C ILE A 160 8.26 -11.30 7.44
N GLY A 161 8.80 -11.29 6.23
CA GLY A 161 8.76 -12.43 5.29
C GLY A 161 10.03 -13.25 5.37
N ASP A 162 10.11 -14.32 4.61
CA ASP A 162 11.36 -15.09 4.48
C ASP A 162 12.44 -14.28 3.75
N THR A 163 12.04 -13.36 2.88
CA THR A 163 12.92 -12.36 2.28
C THR A 163 12.60 -10.98 2.82
N VAL A 164 13.61 -10.26 3.30
CA VAL A 164 13.56 -8.84 3.62
C VAL A 164 14.31 -8.09 2.52
N ILE A 165 13.59 -7.35 1.66
CA ILE A 165 14.22 -6.57 0.59
C ILE A 165 15.02 -5.44 1.21
N THR A 166 16.32 -5.42 1.00
CA THR A 166 17.21 -4.36 1.48
C THR A 166 17.36 -3.24 0.44
N VAL A 167 17.80 -2.07 0.88
CA VAL A 167 18.14 -0.98 -0.04
C VAL A 167 19.27 -1.39 -0.99
N GLN A 168 20.17 -2.26 -0.56
CA GLN A 168 21.24 -2.81 -1.40
C GLN A 168 20.66 -3.66 -2.54
N ASP A 169 19.76 -4.58 -2.22
CA ASP A 169 19.05 -5.39 -3.23
C ASP A 169 18.32 -4.49 -4.23
N TYR A 170 17.60 -3.50 -3.71
CA TYR A 170 16.82 -2.57 -4.52
C TYR A 170 17.70 -1.74 -5.47
N THR A 171 18.76 -1.13 -4.97
CA THR A 171 19.61 -0.22 -5.76
C THR A 171 20.59 -0.94 -6.69
N SER A 172 20.90 -2.21 -6.41
CA SER A 172 21.68 -3.06 -7.33
C SER A 172 20.84 -3.65 -8.46
N GLY A 173 19.50 -3.62 -8.33
CA GLY A 173 18.61 -4.29 -9.28
C GLY A 173 18.63 -5.80 -9.14
N ARG A 174 18.80 -6.29 -7.89
CA ARG A 174 18.80 -7.74 -7.64
C ARG A 174 17.57 -8.39 -8.26
N HIS A 175 17.80 -9.40 -9.06
CA HIS A 175 16.75 -10.27 -9.58
C HIS A 175 16.61 -11.46 -8.62
N PHE A 176 15.44 -11.58 -7.98
CA PHE A 176 15.15 -12.69 -7.08
C PHE A 176 14.62 -13.89 -7.88
N GLU A 177 14.96 -15.12 -7.45
CA GLU A 177 14.49 -16.34 -8.10
C GLU A 177 12.96 -16.48 -8.08
N ASP A 178 12.32 -16.00 -7.02
CA ASP A 178 10.87 -15.99 -6.83
C ASP A 178 10.22 -14.63 -7.14
N ALA A 179 10.82 -13.85 -8.05
CA ALA A 179 10.33 -12.53 -8.44
C ALA A 179 8.94 -12.59 -9.07
N VAL A 180 8.00 -11.77 -8.61
CA VAL A 180 6.60 -11.72 -9.08
C VAL A 180 6.18 -10.37 -9.64
N SER A 181 6.94 -9.31 -9.38
CA SER A 181 6.70 -7.98 -9.98
C SER A 181 7.98 -7.16 -10.06
N TYR A 182 7.92 -6.06 -10.80
CA TYR A 182 8.98 -5.06 -10.89
C TYR A 182 8.70 -3.85 -10.03
N ALA A 183 9.77 -3.13 -9.65
CA ALA A 183 9.71 -1.79 -9.11
C ALA A 183 10.84 -0.95 -9.72
N PHE A 184 10.64 0.36 -9.90
CA PHE A 184 11.64 1.22 -10.56
C PHE A 184 11.64 2.66 -10.03
N TYR A 185 10.96 2.91 -8.92
CA TYR A 185 10.88 4.26 -8.36
C TYR A 185 12.19 4.62 -7.62
N PRO A 186 12.61 5.89 -7.62
CA PRO A 186 13.75 6.32 -6.79
C PRO A 186 13.57 6.01 -5.32
N VAL A 187 14.66 5.75 -4.61
CA VAL A 187 14.61 5.72 -3.13
C VAL A 187 14.21 7.11 -2.65
N ASP A 188 13.01 7.24 -2.09
CA ASP A 188 12.32 8.51 -1.80
C ASP A 188 12.03 8.63 -0.29
N LEU A 189 13.11 8.75 0.49
CA LEU A 189 12.99 8.93 1.93
C LEU A 189 12.71 10.39 2.28
N HIS A 190 11.54 10.66 2.82
CA HIS A 190 11.20 11.97 3.37
C HIS A 190 11.78 12.13 4.78
N THR A 191 12.52 13.20 4.99
CA THR A 191 13.14 13.53 6.27
C THR A 191 12.55 14.82 6.85
N ARG A 192 12.99 15.19 8.04
CA ARG A 192 12.61 16.45 8.67
C ARG A 192 13.04 17.69 7.87
N THR A 193 14.14 17.57 7.13
CA THR A 193 14.73 18.65 6.33
C THR A 193 14.35 18.62 4.85
N GLY A 194 13.47 17.72 4.45
CA GLY A 194 13.01 17.56 3.07
C GLY A 194 13.25 16.16 2.51
N VAL A 195 13.15 16.05 1.20
CA VAL A 195 13.38 14.81 0.46
C VAL A 195 14.47 15.02 -0.56
N LYS A 196 15.39 14.07 -0.66
CA LYS A 196 16.41 14.00 -1.73
C LYS A 196 16.31 12.61 -2.37
N PRO A 197 15.44 12.46 -3.38
CA PRO A 197 15.31 11.18 -4.08
C PRO A 197 16.65 10.73 -4.65
N LYS A 198 16.98 9.44 -4.47
CA LYS A 198 18.15 8.82 -5.09
C LYS A 198 17.66 7.96 -6.25
N PRO A 199 17.79 8.44 -7.50
CA PRO A 199 17.37 7.68 -8.66
C PRO A 199 18.19 6.40 -8.80
N LEU A 200 17.58 5.37 -9.35
CA LEU A 200 18.27 4.17 -9.77
C LEU A 200 19.21 4.50 -10.94
N LYS A 201 20.32 3.77 -11.05
CA LYS A 201 21.17 3.87 -12.23
C LYS A 201 20.39 3.41 -13.46
N ARG A 202 20.73 3.97 -14.63
CA ARG A 202 20.08 3.60 -15.90
C ARG A 202 20.19 2.09 -16.14
N GLY A 203 19.08 1.47 -16.50
CA GLY A 203 18.99 0.03 -16.76
C GLY A 203 18.75 -0.83 -15.51
N ILE A 204 18.75 -0.24 -14.32
CA ILE A 204 18.44 -0.97 -13.08
C ILE A 204 16.93 -0.98 -12.86
N VAL A 205 16.35 -2.18 -12.87
CA VAL A 205 14.92 -2.43 -12.57
C VAL A 205 14.81 -3.52 -11.51
N PRO A 206 14.68 -3.16 -10.24
CA PRO A 206 14.58 -4.14 -9.16
C PRO A 206 13.33 -5.02 -9.28
N THR A 207 13.41 -6.22 -8.75
CA THR A 207 12.27 -7.13 -8.65
C THR A 207 11.77 -7.26 -7.21
N VAL A 208 10.52 -7.69 -7.06
CA VAL A 208 9.87 -7.99 -5.79
C VAL A 208 9.65 -9.50 -5.69
N PRO A 209 10.28 -10.18 -4.73
CA PRO A 209 10.11 -11.62 -4.54
C PRO A 209 8.79 -11.95 -3.85
N LEU A 210 8.19 -13.09 -4.20
CA LEU A 210 6.98 -13.61 -3.55
C LEU A 210 7.17 -13.79 -2.04
N SER A 211 8.34 -14.28 -1.63
CA SER A 211 8.71 -14.50 -0.23
C SER A 211 8.72 -13.22 0.63
N SER A 212 8.77 -12.03 0.02
CA SER A 212 8.61 -10.76 0.73
C SER A 212 7.15 -10.35 0.95
N LEU A 213 6.21 -10.99 0.27
CA LEU A 213 4.77 -10.74 0.38
C LEU A 213 4.08 -11.72 1.35
N ILE A 214 4.76 -12.77 1.80
CA ILE A 214 4.17 -13.80 2.68
C ILE A 214 4.71 -13.62 4.10
N PRO A 215 3.83 -13.34 5.09
CA PRO A 215 4.24 -13.23 6.47
C PRO A 215 4.83 -14.57 6.98
N LYS A 216 6.02 -14.52 7.56
CA LYS A 216 6.71 -15.72 8.08
C LYS A 216 5.85 -16.44 9.10
N GLY A 217 5.74 -17.77 8.96
CA GLY A 217 4.94 -18.60 9.85
C GLY A 217 3.41 -18.51 9.61
N SER A 218 2.96 -17.73 8.63
CA SER A 218 1.54 -17.65 8.27
C SER A 218 1.11 -18.78 7.34
N LYS A 219 -0.22 -19.05 7.36
CA LYS A 219 -0.87 -19.91 6.37
C LYS A 219 -2.05 -19.15 5.76
N ASN A 220 -2.21 -19.28 4.45
CA ASN A 220 -3.36 -18.75 3.73
C ASN A 220 -3.53 -17.22 3.85
N ILE A 221 -2.41 -16.50 4.03
CA ILE A 221 -2.35 -15.04 4.02
C ILE A 221 -1.17 -14.59 3.18
N ILE A 222 -1.40 -13.57 2.38
CA ILE A 222 -0.39 -12.84 1.62
C ILE A 222 -0.67 -11.34 1.75
N VAL A 223 0.35 -10.50 1.68
CA VAL A 223 0.19 -9.05 1.75
C VAL A 223 0.55 -8.39 0.43
N ALA A 224 0.04 -7.17 0.20
CA ALA A 224 0.50 -6.32 -0.89
C ALA A 224 0.53 -4.84 -0.46
N GLY A 225 1.43 -4.09 -1.09
CA GLY A 225 1.58 -2.66 -0.84
C GLY A 225 2.68 -2.32 0.15
N ARG A 226 2.56 -1.17 0.82
CA ARG A 226 3.64 -0.61 1.66
C ARG A 226 4.02 -1.44 2.89
N CYS A 227 3.24 -2.46 3.22
CA CYS A 227 3.48 -3.34 4.37
C CYS A 227 4.35 -4.56 4.06
N ILE A 228 4.89 -4.67 2.85
CA ILE A 228 5.77 -5.78 2.48
C ILE A 228 7.05 -5.85 3.32
N SER A 229 7.66 -7.03 3.32
CA SER A 229 8.92 -7.30 4.01
C SER A 229 10.09 -6.58 3.34
N SER A 230 10.52 -5.48 3.91
CA SER A 230 11.63 -4.67 3.39
C SER A 230 12.27 -3.83 4.48
N ASP A 231 13.50 -3.38 4.24
CA ASP A 231 14.06 -2.32 5.07
C ASP A 231 13.36 -0.97 4.80
N ARG A 232 13.62 0.02 5.63
CA ARG A 232 12.97 1.33 5.54
C ARG A 232 13.32 2.09 4.26
N LEU A 233 14.55 1.99 3.80
CA LEU A 233 15.02 2.69 2.61
C LEU A 233 14.45 2.07 1.33
N ALA A 234 14.50 0.74 1.20
CA ALA A 234 13.85 0.04 0.10
C ALA A 234 12.33 0.30 0.09
N ASN A 235 11.68 0.27 1.26
CA ASN A 235 10.26 0.55 1.39
C ASN A 235 9.88 1.93 0.87
N SER A 236 10.74 2.93 1.04
CA SER A 236 10.46 4.29 0.55
C SER A 236 10.25 4.35 -0.97
N ALA A 237 10.83 3.43 -1.72
CA ALA A 237 10.63 3.26 -3.16
C ALA A 237 9.51 2.27 -3.51
N LEU A 238 9.38 1.20 -2.73
CA LEU A 238 8.40 0.12 -2.98
C LEU A 238 6.95 0.50 -2.67
N ARG A 239 6.72 1.47 -1.80
CA ARG A 239 5.38 1.91 -1.35
C ARG A 239 4.61 2.78 -2.36
N VAL A 240 5.18 3.08 -3.52
CA VAL A 240 4.52 3.91 -4.53
C VAL A 240 3.45 3.13 -5.28
N GLN A 241 2.45 3.84 -5.82
CA GLN A 241 1.26 3.21 -6.40
C GLN A 241 1.57 2.15 -7.46
N ALA A 242 2.45 2.44 -8.42
CA ALA A 242 2.78 1.49 -9.49
C ALA A 242 3.36 0.17 -8.94
N ALA A 243 4.29 0.24 -7.99
CA ALA A 243 4.84 -0.94 -7.33
C ALA A 243 3.76 -1.68 -6.51
N CYS A 244 2.90 -0.94 -5.78
CA CYS A 244 1.80 -1.52 -5.02
C CYS A 244 0.78 -2.24 -5.92
N MET A 245 0.50 -1.73 -7.10
CA MET A 245 -0.38 -2.37 -8.08
C MET A 245 0.20 -3.69 -8.59
N GLY A 246 1.49 -3.71 -8.97
CA GLY A 246 2.15 -4.93 -9.39
C GLY A 246 2.17 -6.00 -8.28
N MET A 247 2.44 -5.60 -7.04
CA MET A 247 2.34 -6.49 -5.89
C MET A 247 0.91 -7.00 -5.65
N GLY A 248 -0.10 -6.12 -5.84
CA GLY A 248 -1.51 -6.47 -5.70
C GLY A 248 -1.95 -7.52 -6.72
N GLN A 249 -1.54 -7.37 -7.99
CA GLN A 249 -1.78 -8.36 -9.03
C GLN A 249 -1.14 -9.71 -8.68
N ALA A 250 0.12 -9.70 -8.24
CA ALA A 250 0.84 -10.90 -7.86
C ALA A 250 0.21 -11.60 -6.64
N ALA A 251 -0.16 -10.84 -5.61
CA ALA A 251 -0.80 -11.37 -4.42
C ALA A 251 -2.18 -11.96 -4.72
N GLY A 252 -2.99 -11.27 -5.54
CA GLY A 252 -4.30 -11.75 -5.97
C GLY A 252 -4.22 -13.04 -6.78
N ALA A 253 -3.33 -13.11 -7.78
CA ALA A 253 -3.09 -14.32 -8.58
C ALA A 253 -2.62 -15.49 -7.70
N THR A 254 -1.67 -15.24 -6.79
CA THR A 254 -1.17 -16.27 -5.88
C THR A 254 -2.25 -16.78 -4.94
N ALA A 255 -3.04 -15.89 -4.34
CA ALA A 255 -4.12 -16.28 -3.44
C ALA A 255 -5.22 -17.07 -4.16
N ALA A 256 -5.58 -16.67 -5.39
CA ALA A 256 -6.56 -17.39 -6.20
C ALA A 256 -6.09 -18.82 -6.52
N LEU A 257 -4.85 -18.98 -7.00
CA LEU A 257 -4.26 -20.27 -7.29
C LEU A 257 -4.13 -21.14 -6.03
N ALA A 258 -3.73 -20.56 -4.91
CA ALA A 258 -3.68 -21.28 -3.63
C ALA A 258 -5.06 -21.77 -3.19
N ALA A 259 -6.10 -20.94 -3.33
CA ALA A 259 -7.47 -21.31 -3.00
C ALA A 259 -8.03 -22.41 -3.89
N GLN A 260 -7.74 -22.36 -5.21
CA GLN A 260 -8.16 -23.37 -6.18
C GLN A 260 -7.50 -24.71 -5.92
N ASN A 261 -6.20 -24.72 -5.66
CA ASN A 261 -5.39 -25.91 -5.44
C ASN A 261 -5.39 -26.42 -3.98
N LYS A 262 -6.14 -25.77 -3.09
CA LYS A 262 -6.20 -26.11 -1.65
C LYS A 262 -4.81 -26.16 -1.00
N THR A 263 -3.97 -25.19 -1.32
CA THR A 263 -2.59 -25.08 -0.85
C THR A 263 -2.33 -23.70 -0.23
N THR A 264 -1.12 -23.45 0.27
CA THR A 264 -0.69 -22.16 0.81
C THR A 264 -0.08 -21.27 -0.28
N PRO A 265 -0.09 -19.94 -0.13
CA PRO A 265 0.56 -19.03 -1.07
C PRO A 265 2.03 -19.36 -1.36
N SER A 266 2.79 -19.79 -0.36
CA SER A 266 4.19 -20.17 -0.50
C SER A 266 4.42 -21.47 -1.29
N SER A 267 3.38 -22.30 -1.45
CA SER A 267 3.46 -23.58 -2.16
C SER A 267 2.95 -23.51 -3.59
N VAL A 268 2.49 -22.34 -4.05
CA VAL A 268 2.05 -22.15 -5.44
C VAL A 268 3.27 -22.10 -6.36
N PRO A 269 3.36 -22.95 -7.40
CA PRO A 269 4.47 -22.88 -8.33
C PRO A 269 4.56 -21.54 -9.05
N LEU A 270 5.75 -20.96 -9.10
CA LEU A 270 6.00 -19.63 -9.65
C LEU A 270 5.58 -19.51 -11.13
N ASP A 271 5.80 -20.55 -11.92
CA ASP A 271 5.40 -20.61 -13.33
C ASP A 271 3.87 -20.48 -13.51
N LYS A 272 3.07 -21.02 -12.58
CA LYS A 272 1.62 -20.88 -12.57
C LYS A 272 1.20 -19.44 -12.24
N ILE A 273 1.88 -18.81 -11.27
CA ILE A 273 1.65 -17.41 -10.94
C ILE A 273 1.97 -16.53 -12.15
N HIS A 274 3.14 -16.73 -12.76
CA HIS A 274 3.57 -15.98 -13.96
C HIS A 274 2.64 -16.22 -15.15
N GLY A 275 2.15 -17.46 -15.35
CA GLY A 275 1.19 -17.79 -16.38
C GLY A 275 -0.09 -16.99 -16.23
N LEU A 276 -0.72 -17.04 -15.04
CA LEU A 276 -1.95 -16.30 -14.75
C LEU A 276 -1.78 -14.78 -14.87
N LEU A 277 -0.65 -14.25 -14.40
CA LEU A 277 -0.34 -12.82 -14.52
C LEU A 277 -0.25 -12.39 -15.99
N ARG A 278 0.40 -13.18 -16.87
CA ARG A 278 0.49 -12.90 -18.32
C ARG A 278 -0.86 -12.97 -19.02
N GLU A 279 -1.70 -13.92 -18.65
CA GLU A 279 -3.08 -14.05 -19.17
C GLU A 279 -3.89 -12.76 -18.92
N HIS A 280 -3.60 -12.08 -17.81
CA HIS A 280 -4.21 -10.80 -17.43
C HIS A 280 -3.37 -9.58 -17.81
N ASN A 281 -2.43 -9.71 -18.76
CA ASN A 281 -1.58 -8.63 -19.29
C ASN A 281 -0.75 -7.90 -18.22
N ALA A 282 -0.39 -8.55 -17.12
CA ALA A 282 0.51 -8.01 -16.13
C ALA A 282 1.96 -8.05 -16.64
N ILE A 283 2.78 -7.09 -16.19
CA ILE A 283 4.22 -7.08 -16.46
C ILE A 283 4.89 -8.04 -15.48
N VAL A 284 5.40 -9.15 -16.00
CA VAL A 284 5.99 -10.25 -15.22
C VAL A 284 7.49 -10.24 -15.36
N PRO A 285 8.27 -10.41 -14.26
CA PRO A 285 9.71 -10.57 -14.35
C PRO A 285 10.11 -11.76 -15.25
N GLU A 286 11.12 -11.54 -16.08
CA GLU A 286 11.71 -12.60 -16.87
C GLU A 286 12.51 -13.55 -15.97
N LYS A 287 12.61 -14.82 -16.35
CA LYS A 287 13.52 -15.74 -15.65
C LYS A 287 14.95 -15.31 -15.95
N SER A 288 15.76 -15.16 -14.91
CA SER A 288 17.22 -14.93 -15.03
C SER A 288 17.92 -16.14 -15.63
#